data_1d358a5e82344ece3f03e716a0f56170
#
_entry.id   1d358a5e82344ece3f03e716a0f56170
#
_cell.length_a   1.000
_cell.length_b   1.000
_cell.length_c   1.000
_cell.angle_alpha   90.00
_cell.angle_beta   90.00
_cell.angle_gamma   90.00
#
_symmetry.space_group_name_H-M   'P 1'
#
loop_
_entity.id
_entity.type
_entity.pdbx_description
1 polymer ?
#
loop_
_entity_poly.entity_id
_entity_poly.type
_entity_poly.pdbx_seq_one_letter_code
_entity_poly.pdbx_strand_id
1 'polypeptide(L)'
;MVPLLAARPIASTADFRRFGHPQTLPINHLLCENCRTQGRIGEIGLGAGDDAVTAMAKPNSADGAHDALAWYDPIFVAAGMSNDAAGADTLRHLFVLLIGLGKRESSGKYCEGRDRSASNTTAETAEAGLFQTSFNARTASPLLPTIFAAYSENPSGFVRVFKEGVSCSAADLENFGSGDGAEFQRLSKACPAFAAEFAALGLRHLRTHWGPINRKGAEVRPECDAMLRQVQAAVDASPELCSALE
;
A
#
# COMPACT_ATOMS: atom_id res chain seq x y z
N MET A 1 9.60 -21.86 38.86
CA MET A 1 9.83 -20.43 38.60
C MET A 1 10.64 -20.31 37.31
N VAL A 2 9.98 -20.09 36.18
CA VAL A 2 10.63 -19.87 34.89
C VAL A 2 10.89 -18.37 34.78
N PRO A 3 12.09 -17.92 34.48
CA PRO A 3 12.35 -16.48 34.33
C PRO A 3 11.59 -15.93 33.13
N LEU A 4 10.78 -14.90 33.35
CA LEU A 4 10.21 -14.05 32.33
C LEU A 4 11.36 -13.53 31.44
N LEU A 5 11.47 -14.04 30.24
CA LEU A 5 12.28 -13.40 29.20
C LEU A 5 11.68 -12.04 28.96
N ALA A 6 12.40 -11.00 29.37
CA ALA A 6 12.07 -9.62 29.08
C ALA A 6 11.87 -9.50 27.55
N ALA A 7 10.67 -9.13 27.14
CA ALA A 7 10.38 -8.79 25.75
C ALA A 7 11.39 -7.72 25.31
N ARG A 8 12.21 -8.03 24.31
CA ARG A 8 13.07 -7.02 23.67
C ARG A 8 12.15 -5.94 23.12
N PRO A 9 12.48 -4.67 23.32
CA PRO A 9 11.73 -3.61 22.68
C PRO A 9 11.73 -3.86 21.17
N ILE A 10 10.54 -3.75 20.57
CA ILE A 10 10.32 -3.85 19.13
C ILE A 10 11.35 -2.99 18.42
N ALA A 11 11.94 -3.55 17.39
CA ALA A 11 12.98 -2.98 16.57
C ALA A 11 12.84 -1.46 16.42
N SER A 12 13.79 -0.72 16.97
CA SER A 12 13.82 0.73 16.78
C SER A 12 13.96 1.03 15.28
N THR A 13 13.58 2.22 14.85
CA THR A 13 13.86 2.70 13.49
C THR A 13 15.33 2.50 13.07
N ALA A 14 16.26 2.33 14.03
CA ALA A 14 17.65 1.98 13.82
C ALA A 14 17.86 0.54 13.34
N ASP A 15 17.02 -0.41 13.73
CA ASP A 15 17.15 -1.81 13.28
C ASP A 15 16.68 -1.97 11.81
N PHE A 16 15.73 -1.15 11.38
CA PHE A 16 15.33 -1.09 9.96
C PHE A 16 16.42 -0.46 9.07
N ARG A 17 17.32 0.37 9.61
CA ARG A 17 18.47 0.93 8.89
C ARG A 17 19.56 -0.10 8.59
N ARG A 18 19.58 -1.23 9.29
CA ARG A 18 20.56 -2.32 9.07
C ARG A 18 20.42 -3.04 7.74
N PHE A 19 19.27 -2.95 7.10
CA PHE A 19 19.04 -3.51 5.76
C PHE A 19 19.49 -2.57 4.62
N GLY A 20 20.38 -1.63 4.93
CA GLY A 20 21.19 -0.78 4.06
C GLY A 20 20.52 -0.36 2.76
N HIS A 21 19.94 0.80 2.78
CA HIS A 21 19.57 1.75 1.71
C HIS A 21 18.19 2.39 1.98
N PRO A 22 17.84 3.53 1.37
CA PRO A 22 16.60 4.29 1.62
C PRO A 22 15.29 3.55 1.24
N GLN A 23 15.30 2.23 1.31
CA GLN A 23 14.19 1.33 0.94
C GLN A 23 13.21 1.05 2.09
N THR A 24 13.37 1.72 3.24
CA THR A 24 12.45 1.57 4.38
C THR A 24 11.10 2.24 4.20
N LEU A 25 10.96 3.08 3.19
CA LEU A 25 9.75 3.88 2.95
C LEU A 25 8.50 3.08 2.57
N PRO A 26 8.57 2.11 1.63
CA PRO A 26 7.41 1.27 1.34
C PRO A 26 6.93 0.48 2.56
N ILE A 27 7.86 0.12 3.44
CA ILE A 27 7.59 -0.67 4.66
C ILE A 27 6.77 0.13 5.66
N ASN A 28 7.10 1.40 5.89
CA ASN A 28 6.37 2.25 6.82
C ASN A 28 4.96 2.55 6.31
N HIS A 29 4.78 2.71 5.00
CA HIS A 29 3.47 2.82 4.37
C HIS A 29 2.60 1.59 4.65
N LEU A 30 3.18 0.42 4.43
CA LEU A 30 2.49 -0.85 4.63
C LEU A 30 2.29 -1.17 6.11
N LEU A 31 3.16 -0.69 7.00
CA LEU A 31 2.97 -0.78 8.44
C LEU A 31 1.70 -0.04 8.89
N CYS A 32 1.54 1.20 8.46
CA CYS A 32 0.34 1.98 8.77
C CYS A 32 -0.92 1.31 8.23
N GLU A 33 -0.88 0.87 6.98
CA GLU A 33 -2.01 0.19 6.35
C GLU A 33 -2.30 -1.15 7.02
N ASN A 34 -1.26 -1.93 7.34
CA ASN A 34 -1.43 -3.21 8.03
C ASN A 34 -2.02 -3.00 9.45
N CYS A 35 -1.59 -1.98 10.20
CA CYS A 35 -2.21 -1.61 11.47
C CYS A 35 -3.71 -1.29 11.29
N ARG A 36 -4.03 -0.50 10.27
CA ARG A 36 -5.40 -0.08 10.01
C ARG A 36 -6.29 -1.24 9.53
N THR A 37 -5.78 -2.08 8.62
CA THR A 37 -6.51 -3.23 8.09
C THR A 37 -6.56 -4.39 9.08
N GLN A 38 -5.51 -4.63 9.85
CA GLN A 38 -5.46 -5.69 10.86
C GLN A 38 -6.28 -5.34 12.11
N GLY A 39 -6.25 -4.08 12.57
CA GLY A 39 -7.15 -3.62 13.63
C GLY A 39 -8.61 -3.84 13.25
N ARG A 40 -8.97 -3.64 12.00
CA ARG A 40 -10.30 -3.90 11.46
C ARG A 40 -10.58 -5.38 11.22
N ILE A 41 -9.58 -6.19 10.80
CA ILE A 41 -9.75 -7.65 10.65
C ILE A 41 -9.99 -8.32 12.01
N GLY A 42 -9.36 -7.84 13.08
CA GLY A 42 -9.63 -8.29 14.46
C GLY A 42 -11.06 -7.94 14.94
N GLU A 43 -11.62 -6.84 14.43
CA GLU A 43 -13.00 -6.43 14.66
C GLU A 43 -14.00 -7.05 13.66
N ILE A 44 -13.53 -7.64 12.56
CA ILE A 44 -14.34 -8.42 11.62
C ILE A 44 -14.70 -9.80 12.25
N GLY A 45 -15.43 -9.77 13.32
CA GLY A 45 -16.49 -10.73 13.55
C GLY A 45 -17.62 -10.44 12.58
N LEU A 46 -17.46 -10.78 11.29
CA LEU A 46 -18.51 -10.93 10.25
C LEU A 46 -19.69 -9.93 10.30
N GLY A 47 -19.48 -8.67 10.69
CA GLY A 47 -20.52 -7.65 10.69
C GLY A 47 -20.06 -6.46 9.87
N ALA A 48 -20.72 -6.18 8.75
CA ALA A 48 -20.75 -4.94 7.95
C ALA A 48 -19.43 -4.11 7.92
N GLY A 49 -18.29 -4.77 7.98
CA GLY A 49 -16.99 -4.16 8.02
C GLY A 49 -16.47 -3.87 6.62
N ASP A 50 -15.40 -3.25 6.53
CA ASP A 50 -14.70 -2.64 5.44
C ASP A 50 -14.74 -3.46 4.12
N ASP A 51 -15.66 -3.13 3.24
CA ASP A 51 -15.82 -3.79 1.95
C ASP A 51 -14.53 -3.73 1.12
N ALA A 52 -13.71 -2.69 1.31
CA ALA A 52 -12.43 -2.53 0.62
C ALA A 52 -11.41 -3.58 1.08
N VAL A 53 -11.24 -3.77 2.41
CA VAL A 53 -10.33 -4.79 2.95
C VAL A 53 -10.77 -6.19 2.53
N THR A 54 -12.08 -6.46 2.60
CA THR A 54 -12.65 -7.73 2.13
C THR A 54 -12.39 -7.95 0.65
N ALA A 55 -12.54 -6.91 -0.18
CA ALA A 55 -12.27 -6.99 -1.62
C ALA A 55 -10.78 -7.22 -1.92
N MET A 56 -9.88 -6.54 -1.20
CA MET A 56 -8.43 -6.75 -1.33
C MET A 56 -8.00 -8.17 -0.91
N ALA A 57 -8.62 -8.74 0.13
CA ALA A 57 -8.29 -10.04 0.71
C ALA A 57 -8.96 -11.23 -0.01
N LYS A 58 -9.77 -11.02 -1.05
CA LYS A 58 -10.37 -12.11 -1.84
C LYS A 58 -9.30 -12.98 -2.51
N PRO A 59 -9.58 -14.27 -2.75
CA PRO A 59 -8.70 -15.12 -3.57
C PRO A 59 -8.40 -14.46 -4.92
N ASN A 60 -7.35 -14.92 -5.59
CA ASN A 60 -7.13 -14.49 -6.96
C ASN A 60 -8.35 -14.85 -7.82
N SER A 61 -8.73 -13.95 -8.72
CA SER A 61 -9.96 -14.08 -9.49
C SER A 61 -9.84 -15.03 -10.69
N ALA A 62 -8.67 -15.59 -10.94
CA ALA A 62 -8.28 -16.21 -12.21
C ALA A 62 -8.39 -15.26 -13.42
N ASP A 63 -8.80 -14.00 -13.21
CA ASP A 63 -8.88 -12.96 -14.25
C ASP A 63 -7.56 -12.18 -14.34
N GLY A 64 -6.55 -12.78 -14.92
CA GLY A 64 -5.26 -12.14 -15.13
C GLY A 64 -5.30 -10.93 -16.07
N ALA A 65 -6.43 -10.59 -16.68
CA ALA A 65 -6.58 -9.36 -17.45
C ALA A 65 -6.74 -8.13 -16.55
N HIS A 66 -7.42 -8.27 -15.44
CA HIS A 66 -7.75 -7.16 -14.53
C HIS A 66 -7.08 -7.27 -13.16
N ASP A 67 -6.98 -8.49 -12.61
CA ASP A 67 -6.43 -8.74 -11.27
C ASP A 67 -4.91 -9.00 -11.31
N ALA A 68 -4.16 -8.16 -10.61
CA ALA A 68 -2.71 -8.30 -10.54
C ALA A 68 -2.26 -9.57 -9.79
N LEU A 69 -2.99 -10.03 -8.77
CA LEU A 69 -2.66 -11.29 -8.09
C LEU A 69 -2.80 -12.48 -9.03
N ALA A 70 -3.87 -12.53 -9.84
CA ALA A 70 -4.03 -13.56 -10.86
C ALA A 70 -2.95 -13.49 -11.94
N TRP A 71 -2.57 -12.27 -12.37
CA TRP A 71 -1.50 -12.07 -13.34
C TRP A 71 -0.13 -12.52 -12.82
N TYR A 72 0.14 -12.31 -11.54
CA TYR A 72 1.38 -12.67 -10.86
C TYR A 72 1.35 -14.08 -10.25
N ASP A 73 0.26 -14.82 -10.34
CA ASP A 73 0.08 -16.11 -9.68
C ASP A 73 1.28 -17.07 -9.85
N PRO A 74 1.83 -17.30 -11.04
CA PRO A 74 3.00 -18.18 -11.19
C PRO A 74 4.25 -17.69 -10.43
N ILE A 75 4.39 -16.37 -10.24
CA ILE A 75 5.52 -15.78 -9.50
C ILE A 75 5.31 -15.98 -8.01
N PHE A 76 4.09 -15.78 -7.52
CA PHE A 76 3.75 -16.03 -6.11
C PHE A 76 3.92 -17.50 -5.75
N VAL A 77 3.40 -18.42 -6.57
CA VAL A 77 3.55 -19.86 -6.37
C VAL A 77 5.02 -20.27 -6.33
N ALA A 78 5.85 -19.76 -7.25
CA ALA A 78 7.29 -20.02 -7.26
C ALA A 78 8.01 -19.48 -6.01
N ALA A 79 7.47 -18.43 -5.39
CA ALA A 79 7.95 -17.86 -4.13
C ALA A 79 7.35 -18.52 -2.87
N GLY A 80 6.57 -19.60 -3.03
CA GLY A 80 5.92 -20.31 -1.92
C GLY A 80 4.71 -19.59 -1.32
N MET A 81 4.12 -18.66 -2.05
CA MET A 81 2.96 -17.86 -1.64
C MET A 81 1.74 -18.25 -2.48
N SER A 82 0.64 -18.74 -1.84
CA SER A 82 -0.63 -19.01 -2.51
C SER A 82 -1.63 -17.88 -2.25
N ASN A 83 -2.42 -17.56 -3.28
CA ASN A 83 -3.52 -16.59 -3.24
C ASN A 83 -4.88 -17.25 -3.51
N ASP A 84 -4.99 -18.56 -3.31
CA ASP A 84 -6.19 -19.36 -3.62
C ASP A 84 -7.28 -19.24 -2.55
N ALA A 85 -6.94 -18.74 -1.37
CA ALA A 85 -7.86 -18.55 -0.25
C ALA A 85 -8.01 -17.06 0.10
N ALA A 86 -9.21 -16.69 0.55
CA ALA A 86 -9.42 -15.36 1.12
C ALA A 86 -8.74 -15.23 2.49
N GLY A 87 -8.32 -14.02 2.84
CA GLY A 87 -7.86 -13.72 4.21
C GLY A 87 -6.54 -12.97 4.27
N ALA A 88 -5.95 -12.99 5.47
CA ALA A 88 -4.76 -12.21 5.79
C ALA A 88 -3.54 -12.53 4.91
N ASP A 89 -3.37 -13.78 4.51
CA ASP A 89 -2.26 -14.19 3.64
C ASP A 89 -2.36 -13.54 2.26
N THR A 90 -3.54 -13.61 1.63
CA THR A 90 -3.77 -12.98 0.31
C THR A 90 -3.64 -11.45 0.38
N LEU A 91 -4.17 -10.82 1.44
CA LEU A 91 -3.99 -9.38 1.67
C LEU A 91 -2.50 -9.04 1.82
N ARG A 92 -1.75 -9.79 2.60
CA ARG A 92 -0.31 -9.59 2.79
C ARG A 92 0.46 -9.76 1.48
N HIS A 93 0.13 -10.75 0.66
CA HIS A 93 0.77 -10.94 -0.64
C HIS A 93 0.47 -9.78 -1.59
N LEU A 94 -0.73 -9.20 -1.54
CA LEU A 94 -1.04 -7.98 -2.29
C LEU A 94 -0.13 -6.83 -1.86
N PHE A 95 0.16 -6.69 -0.55
CA PHE A 95 1.10 -5.70 -0.05
C PHE A 95 2.56 -6.02 -0.44
N VAL A 96 2.96 -7.29 -0.52
CA VAL A 96 4.27 -7.65 -1.10
C VAL A 96 4.40 -7.13 -2.53
N LEU A 97 3.34 -7.27 -3.34
CA LEU A 97 3.32 -6.75 -4.70
C LEU A 97 3.38 -5.21 -4.73
N LEU A 98 2.68 -4.53 -3.80
CA LEU A 98 2.74 -3.08 -3.65
C LEU A 98 4.15 -2.58 -3.31
N ILE A 99 4.90 -3.29 -2.47
CA ILE A 99 6.31 -2.93 -2.19
C ILE A 99 7.11 -2.94 -3.49
N GLY A 100 6.98 -4.00 -4.28
CA GLY A 100 7.64 -4.12 -5.58
C GLY A 100 7.21 -3.03 -6.56
N LEU A 101 5.92 -2.69 -6.59
CA LEU A 101 5.37 -1.64 -7.42
C LEU A 101 5.93 -0.27 -7.03
N GLY A 102 5.83 0.12 -5.75
CA GLY A 102 6.32 1.42 -5.27
C GLY A 102 7.80 1.62 -5.52
N LYS A 103 8.60 0.55 -5.41
CA LYS A 103 10.01 0.59 -5.77
C LYS A 103 10.21 0.89 -7.26
N ARG A 104 9.38 0.36 -8.12
CA ARG A 104 9.51 0.53 -9.59
C ARG A 104 8.94 1.84 -10.09
N GLU A 105 7.86 2.35 -9.51
CA GLU A 105 7.20 3.58 -9.94
C GLU A 105 7.90 4.84 -9.44
N SER A 106 8.36 4.85 -8.20
CA SER A 106 8.87 6.05 -7.54
C SER A 106 10.23 5.87 -6.85
N SER A 107 10.86 4.70 -6.97
CA SER A 107 12.02 4.32 -6.15
C SER A 107 11.75 4.41 -4.64
N GLY A 108 10.49 4.27 -4.23
CA GLY A 108 10.06 4.40 -2.84
C GLY A 108 9.79 5.84 -2.38
N LYS A 109 9.72 6.80 -3.29
CA LYS A 109 9.52 8.21 -2.98
C LYS A 109 8.03 8.53 -2.85
N TYR A 110 7.58 8.83 -1.64
CA TYR A 110 6.16 9.09 -1.36
C TYR A 110 5.59 10.30 -2.09
N CYS A 111 6.42 11.30 -2.32
CA CYS A 111 6.05 12.57 -2.93
C CYS A 111 6.32 12.64 -4.43
N GLU A 112 6.53 11.49 -5.10
CA GLU A 112 6.78 11.49 -6.54
C GLU A 112 5.68 12.27 -7.27
N GLY A 113 6.10 13.26 -8.08
CA GLY A 113 5.22 14.09 -8.88
C GLY A 113 4.78 13.39 -10.17
N ARG A 114 3.93 14.06 -10.95
CA ARG A 114 3.48 13.52 -12.23
C ARG A 114 4.63 13.43 -13.25
N ASP A 115 4.57 12.43 -14.10
CA ASP A 115 5.42 12.39 -15.30
C ASP A 115 5.01 13.51 -16.27
N ARG A 116 5.90 14.50 -16.43
CA ARG A 116 5.69 15.66 -17.31
C ARG A 116 5.94 15.34 -18.79
N SER A 117 6.57 14.21 -19.10
CA SER A 117 6.81 13.73 -20.46
C SER A 117 5.63 12.92 -21.02
N ALA A 118 4.75 12.44 -20.15
CA ALA A 118 3.57 11.68 -20.52
C ALA A 118 2.43 12.61 -20.95
N SER A 119 1.41 12.04 -21.60
CA SER A 119 0.18 12.73 -22.01
C SER A 119 -0.78 13.06 -20.85
N ASN A 120 -0.30 13.07 -19.62
CA ASN A 120 -1.05 13.36 -18.39
C ASN A 120 -1.33 14.86 -18.25
N THR A 121 -2.25 15.37 -19.07
CA THR A 121 -2.50 16.80 -19.28
C THR A 121 -3.66 17.35 -18.46
N THR A 122 -4.33 16.53 -17.63
CA THR A 122 -5.43 16.96 -16.77
C THR A 122 -5.18 16.55 -15.32
N ALA A 123 -5.85 17.21 -14.37
CA ALA A 123 -5.80 16.80 -12.96
C ALA A 123 -6.27 15.36 -12.75
N GLU A 124 -7.23 14.91 -13.53
CA GLU A 124 -7.80 13.55 -13.51
C GLU A 124 -6.78 12.46 -13.87
N THR A 125 -5.89 12.75 -14.83
CA THR A 125 -4.92 11.79 -15.37
C THR A 125 -3.52 11.96 -14.81
N ALA A 126 -3.27 13.04 -14.06
CA ALA A 126 -1.98 13.26 -13.42
C ALA A 126 -1.72 12.20 -12.34
N GLU A 127 -0.67 11.43 -12.54
CA GLU A 127 -0.20 10.42 -11.59
C GLU A 127 0.52 11.08 -10.41
N ALA A 128 0.48 10.46 -9.23
CA ALA A 128 1.13 11.01 -8.05
C ALA A 128 1.46 9.94 -7.00
N GLY A 129 2.45 10.28 -6.19
CA GLY A 129 2.80 9.54 -4.98
C GLY A 129 3.57 8.26 -5.25
N LEU A 130 3.67 7.45 -4.20
CA LEU A 130 4.49 6.24 -4.17
C LEU A 130 4.18 5.26 -5.31
N PHE A 131 2.92 5.12 -5.66
CA PHE A 131 2.45 4.13 -6.63
C PHE A 131 2.11 4.73 -8.00
N GLN A 132 2.36 6.02 -8.21
CA GLN A 132 2.04 6.71 -9.47
C GLN A 132 0.63 6.37 -9.97
N THR A 133 -0.34 6.57 -9.08
CA THR A 133 -1.76 6.35 -9.37
C THR A 133 -2.41 7.66 -9.76
N SER A 134 -3.43 7.65 -10.61
CA SER A 134 -4.19 8.81 -11.03
C SER A 134 -5.67 8.69 -10.69
N PHE A 135 -6.35 9.83 -10.56
CA PHE A 135 -7.73 9.88 -10.10
C PHE A 135 -8.74 9.17 -11.03
N ASN A 136 -8.47 9.13 -12.33
CA ASN A 136 -9.31 8.42 -13.29
C ASN A 136 -9.36 6.90 -13.05
N ALA A 137 -8.39 6.32 -12.33
CA ALA A 137 -8.42 4.91 -11.93
C ALA A 137 -9.61 4.56 -11.02
N ARG A 138 -10.28 5.56 -10.40
CA ARG A 138 -11.45 5.38 -9.53
C ARG A 138 -12.62 4.66 -10.20
N THR A 139 -12.69 4.67 -11.51
CA THR A 139 -13.77 4.02 -12.26
C THR A 139 -13.65 2.49 -12.30
N ALA A 140 -12.53 1.94 -11.88
CA ALA A 140 -12.25 0.50 -11.95
C ALA A 140 -13.06 -0.33 -10.92
N SER A 141 -13.48 0.29 -9.81
CA SER A 141 -14.28 -0.34 -8.77
C SER A 141 -15.17 0.70 -8.09
N PRO A 142 -16.42 0.37 -7.73
CA PRO A 142 -17.29 1.27 -6.98
C PRO A 142 -16.75 1.62 -5.59
N LEU A 143 -15.83 0.85 -5.04
CA LEU A 143 -15.21 1.10 -3.75
C LEU A 143 -14.13 2.20 -3.81
N LEU A 144 -13.49 2.42 -4.96
CA LEU A 144 -12.43 3.43 -5.09
C LEU A 144 -12.92 4.86 -4.86
N PRO A 145 -14.07 5.30 -5.43
CA PRO A 145 -14.66 6.59 -5.07
C PRO A 145 -15.03 6.69 -3.59
N THR A 146 -15.49 5.60 -2.96
CA THR A 146 -15.84 5.58 -1.54
C THR A 146 -14.60 5.79 -0.66
N ILE A 147 -13.49 5.12 -0.97
CA ILE A 147 -12.20 5.33 -0.31
C ILE A 147 -11.77 6.80 -0.45
N PHE A 148 -11.78 7.33 -1.66
CA PHE A 148 -11.41 8.72 -1.91
C PHE A 148 -12.25 9.71 -1.10
N ALA A 149 -13.58 9.55 -1.11
CA ALA A 149 -14.49 10.41 -0.36
C ALA A 149 -14.21 10.34 1.15
N ALA A 150 -14.07 9.14 1.71
CA ALA A 150 -13.80 8.95 3.14
C ALA A 150 -12.51 9.66 3.60
N TYR A 151 -11.43 9.56 2.81
CA TYR A 151 -10.17 10.23 3.13
C TYR A 151 -10.17 11.73 2.85
N SER A 152 -10.99 12.21 1.91
CA SER A 152 -11.16 13.64 1.65
C SER A 152 -11.94 14.32 2.77
N GLU A 153 -12.96 13.64 3.32
CA GLU A 153 -13.80 14.16 4.41
C GLU A 153 -13.09 14.08 5.77
N ASN A 154 -12.37 12.99 6.01
CA ASN A 154 -11.67 12.76 7.27
C ASN A 154 -10.26 12.24 7.01
N PRO A 155 -9.34 13.12 6.63
CA PRO A 155 -7.97 12.72 6.33
C PRO A 155 -7.27 12.22 7.59
N SER A 156 -7.07 10.92 7.68
CA SER A 156 -6.37 10.23 8.77
C SER A 156 -5.24 9.36 8.20
N GLY A 157 -4.36 8.85 9.06
CA GLY A 157 -3.25 8.02 8.62
C GLY A 157 -2.09 8.81 8.00
N PHE A 158 -1.92 10.06 8.43
CA PHE A 158 -0.74 10.88 8.10
C PHE A 158 0.42 10.49 9.01
N VAL A 159 1.20 9.50 8.58
CA VAL A 159 2.33 9.00 9.37
C VAL A 159 3.57 9.83 9.07
N ARG A 160 4.07 10.58 10.06
CA ARG A 160 5.25 11.45 9.88
C ARG A 160 6.52 10.68 9.56
N VAL A 161 6.68 9.50 10.15
CA VAL A 161 7.90 8.67 10.01
C VAL A 161 8.18 8.26 8.56
N PHE A 162 7.17 8.14 7.73
CA PHE A 162 7.38 7.71 6.33
C PHE A 162 8.01 8.79 5.45
N LYS A 163 8.05 10.03 5.93
CA LYS A 163 8.71 11.16 5.25
C LYS A 163 10.21 11.25 5.55
N GLU A 164 10.68 10.54 6.57
CA GLU A 164 12.07 10.62 7.00
C GLU A 164 13.03 10.11 5.93
N GLY A 165 14.05 10.91 5.64
CA GLY A 165 15.10 10.56 4.68
C GLY A 165 14.71 10.69 3.22
N VAL A 166 13.50 11.21 2.91
CA VAL A 166 13.05 11.49 1.54
C VAL A 166 13.12 12.97 1.23
N SER A 167 13.79 13.31 0.13
CA SER A 167 13.85 14.67 -0.38
C SER A 167 12.82 14.86 -1.49
N CYS A 168 11.98 15.89 -1.35
CA CYS A 168 10.96 16.26 -2.33
C CYS A 168 11.30 17.62 -2.94
N SER A 169 11.34 17.69 -4.26
CA SER A 169 11.46 18.96 -4.97
C SER A 169 10.10 19.70 -5.03
N ALA A 170 10.12 20.97 -5.42
CA ALA A 170 8.88 21.70 -5.64
C ALA A 170 7.99 21.05 -6.73
N ALA A 171 8.62 20.45 -7.74
CA ALA A 171 7.89 19.72 -8.78
C ALA A 171 7.21 18.45 -8.25
N ASP A 172 7.82 17.76 -7.28
CA ASP A 172 7.21 16.60 -6.63
C ASP A 172 6.00 17.00 -5.79
N LEU A 173 6.07 18.13 -5.13
CA LEU A 173 5.01 18.62 -4.25
C LEU A 173 3.85 19.31 -4.99
N GLU A 174 4.02 19.61 -6.28
CA GLU A 174 2.96 20.19 -7.11
C GLU A 174 1.72 19.27 -7.15
N ASN A 175 0.54 19.82 -6.87
CA ASN A 175 -0.74 19.17 -7.16
C ASN A 175 -1.31 19.84 -8.42
N PHE A 176 -1.19 19.15 -9.53
CA PHE A 176 -1.48 19.70 -10.86
C PHE A 176 -2.99 19.87 -11.08
N GLY A 177 -3.36 21.06 -11.57
CA GLY A 177 -4.75 21.39 -11.87
C GLY A 177 -5.58 21.79 -10.64
N SER A 178 -6.86 21.44 -10.64
CA SER A 178 -7.79 21.77 -9.55
C SER A 178 -8.85 20.68 -9.38
N GLY A 179 -9.71 20.84 -8.36
CA GLY A 179 -10.80 19.89 -8.04
C GLY A 179 -10.30 18.56 -7.49
N ASP A 180 -11.14 17.54 -7.61
CA ASP A 180 -10.89 16.22 -7.02
C ASP A 180 -9.59 15.55 -7.51
N GLY A 181 -9.18 15.77 -8.75
CA GLY A 181 -7.93 15.25 -9.26
C GLY A 181 -6.71 15.84 -8.55
N ALA A 182 -6.72 17.14 -8.24
CA ALA A 182 -5.64 17.78 -7.48
C ALA A 182 -5.66 17.33 -6.01
N GLU A 183 -6.84 17.17 -5.41
CA GLU A 183 -7.00 16.63 -4.06
C GLU A 183 -6.52 15.18 -3.97
N PHE A 184 -6.84 14.36 -4.97
CA PHE A 184 -6.31 12.99 -5.08
C PHE A 184 -4.79 12.95 -5.06
N GLN A 185 -4.13 13.80 -5.86
CA GLN A 185 -2.67 13.91 -5.88
C GLN A 185 -2.11 14.32 -4.52
N ARG A 186 -2.80 15.26 -3.83
CA ARG A 186 -2.43 15.68 -2.48
C ARG A 186 -2.49 14.52 -1.49
N LEU A 187 -3.60 13.77 -1.47
CA LEU A 187 -3.79 12.60 -0.60
C LEU A 187 -2.78 11.51 -0.92
N SER A 188 -2.56 11.19 -2.20
CA SER A 188 -1.60 10.16 -2.64
C SER A 188 -0.17 10.43 -2.18
N LYS A 189 0.20 11.71 -2.01
CA LYS A 189 1.52 12.14 -1.53
C LYS A 189 1.59 12.35 -0.02
N ALA A 190 0.51 12.77 0.61
CA ALA A 190 0.53 13.13 2.02
C ALA A 190 0.04 12.02 2.95
N CYS A 191 -0.86 11.17 2.47
CA CYS A 191 -1.52 10.13 3.26
C CYS A 191 -1.14 8.73 2.77
N PRO A 192 -0.17 8.06 3.42
CA PRO A 192 0.27 6.72 3.02
C PRO A 192 -0.83 5.67 3.06
N ALA A 193 -1.71 5.74 4.04
CA ALA A 193 -2.82 4.80 4.16
C ALA A 193 -3.73 4.90 2.93
N PHE A 194 -4.13 6.12 2.54
CA PHE A 194 -4.90 6.33 1.32
C PHE A 194 -4.19 5.78 0.08
N ALA A 195 -2.91 6.13 -0.09
CA ALA A 195 -2.15 5.71 -1.27
C ALA A 195 -2.07 4.18 -1.40
N ALA A 196 -1.82 3.48 -0.28
CA ALA A 196 -1.72 2.02 -0.25
C ALA A 196 -3.08 1.35 -0.50
N GLU A 197 -4.13 1.79 0.19
CA GLU A 197 -5.47 1.21 0.08
C GLU A 197 -6.06 1.39 -1.32
N PHE A 198 -5.94 2.61 -1.87
CA PHE A 198 -6.42 2.90 -3.22
C PHE A 198 -5.66 2.09 -4.29
N ALA A 199 -4.33 2.04 -4.21
CA ALA A 199 -3.52 1.28 -5.16
C ALA A 199 -3.73 -0.24 -5.00
N ALA A 200 -3.84 -0.76 -3.78
CA ALA A 200 -4.11 -2.17 -3.52
C ALA A 200 -5.43 -2.62 -4.14
N LEU A 201 -6.51 -1.87 -3.90
CA LEU A 201 -7.79 -2.18 -4.52
C LEU A 201 -7.75 -2.01 -6.04
N GLY A 202 -7.05 -0.98 -6.53
CA GLY A 202 -6.82 -0.77 -7.96
C GLY A 202 -6.13 -1.97 -8.61
N LEU A 203 -5.12 -2.57 -7.97
CA LEU A 203 -4.42 -3.76 -8.47
C LEU A 203 -5.35 -4.98 -8.64
N ARG A 204 -6.42 -5.06 -7.85
CA ARG A 204 -7.41 -6.14 -7.95
C ARG A 204 -8.38 -5.96 -9.13
N HIS A 205 -8.50 -4.74 -9.69
CA HIS A 205 -9.51 -4.40 -10.69
C HIS A 205 -8.97 -3.76 -11.97
N LEU A 206 -7.77 -3.17 -11.93
CA LEU A 206 -7.20 -2.39 -13.05
C LEU A 206 -5.68 -2.54 -13.13
N ARG A 207 -5.15 -3.77 -13.08
CA ARG A 207 -3.70 -3.99 -13.14
C ARG A 207 -3.02 -3.29 -14.33
N THR A 208 -3.77 -3.10 -15.43
CA THR A 208 -3.25 -2.50 -16.67
C THR A 208 -2.90 -1.01 -16.52
N HIS A 209 -3.33 -0.36 -15.43
CA HIS A 209 -2.94 1.00 -15.10
C HIS A 209 -1.41 1.13 -14.89
N TRP A 210 -0.77 0.10 -14.33
CA TRP A 210 0.63 0.15 -14.00
C TRP A 210 1.52 -0.62 -14.98
N GLY A 211 2.41 0.12 -15.67
CA GLY A 211 3.39 -0.42 -16.59
C GLY A 211 4.27 -1.53 -15.97
N PRO A 212 4.86 -1.34 -14.79
CA PRO A 212 5.63 -2.39 -14.11
C PRO A 212 4.84 -3.66 -13.84
N ILE A 213 3.57 -3.57 -13.49
CA ILE A 213 2.70 -4.75 -13.28
C ILE A 213 2.49 -5.49 -14.59
N ASN A 214 2.18 -4.77 -15.67
CA ASN A 214 1.95 -5.36 -16.99
C ASN A 214 3.14 -6.15 -17.50
N ARG A 215 4.35 -5.65 -17.24
CA ARG A 215 5.62 -6.28 -17.64
C ARG A 215 6.17 -7.27 -16.63
N LYS A 216 5.45 -7.55 -15.53
CA LYS A 216 5.93 -8.34 -14.38
C LYS A 216 7.25 -7.82 -13.82
N GLY A 217 7.43 -6.50 -13.84
CA GLY A 217 8.64 -5.82 -13.37
C GLY A 217 8.62 -5.45 -11.88
N ALA A 218 7.46 -5.53 -11.21
CA ALA A 218 7.37 -5.42 -9.77
C ALA A 218 7.89 -6.72 -9.13
N GLU A 219 8.89 -6.61 -8.25
CA GLU A 219 9.50 -7.79 -7.63
C GLU A 219 8.62 -8.33 -6.50
N VAL A 220 8.39 -9.64 -6.50
CA VAL A 220 7.77 -10.38 -5.40
C VAL A 220 8.88 -11.09 -4.62
N ARG A 221 9.05 -10.70 -3.34
CA ARG A 221 10.15 -11.17 -2.49
C ARG A 221 9.62 -11.89 -1.26
N PRO A 222 10.00 -13.17 -1.02
CA PRO A 222 9.65 -13.88 0.21
C PRO A 222 10.08 -13.16 1.49
N GLU A 223 11.19 -12.40 1.43
CA GLU A 223 11.69 -11.61 2.55
C GLU A 223 10.70 -10.49 2.93
N CYS A 224 10.00 -9.92 1.95
CA CYS A 224 8.95 -8.92 2.21
C CYS A 224 7.74 -9.58 2.89
N ASP A 225 7.33 -10.78 2.48
CA ASP A 225 6.27 -11.53 3.16
C ASP A 225 6.68 -11.86 4.60
N ALA A 226 7.89 -12.37 4.82
CA ALA A 226 8.39 -12.67 6.16
C ALA A 226 8.43 -11.43 7.06
N MET A 227 8.82 -10.28 6.52
CA MET A 227 8.81 -9.01 7.23
C MET A 227 7.38 -8.58 7.60
N LEU A 228 6.44 -8.63 6.66
CA LEU A 228 5.04 -8.27 6.92
C LEU A 228 4.38 -9.22 7.94
N ARG A 229 4.76 -10.51 7.97
CA ARG A 229 4.33 -11.44 9.05
C ARG A 229 4.85 -11.01 10.42
N GLN A 230 6.07 -10.50 10.51
CA GLN A 230 6.61 -9.98 11.78
C GLN A 230 5.85 -8.73 12.22
N VAL A 231 5.51 -7.85 11.29
CA VAL A 231 4.68 -6.67 11.56
C VAL A 231 3.31 -7.10 12.08
N GLN A 232 2.65 -8.04 11.40
CA GLN A 232 1.37 -8.58 11.84
C GLN A 232 1.46 -9.13 13.25
N ALA A 233 2.44 -9.99 13.53
CA ALA A 233 2.64 -10.56 14.86
C ALA A 233 2.89 -9.48 15.94
N ALA A 234 3.58 -8.39 15.61
CA ALA A 234 3.79 -7.29 16.53
C ALA A 234 2.49 -6.52 16.83
N VAL A 235 1.68 -6.25 15.80
CA VAL A 235 0.37 -5.60 15.96
C VAL A 235 -0.60 -6.50 16.75
N ASP A 236 -0.63 -7.79 16.46
CA ASP A 236 -1.50 -8.75 17.18
C ASP A 236 -1.12 -8.86 18.66
N ALA A 237 0.18 -8.71 18.97
CA ALA A 237 0.68 -8.73 20.35
C ALA A 237 0.46 -7.41 21.12
N SER A 238 0.35 -6.30 20.42
CA SER A 238 0.26 -4.95 20.97
C SER A 238 -0.56 -4.02 20.04
N PRO A 239 -1.89 -4.16 20.02
CA PRO A 239 -2.75 -3.38 19.12
C PRO A 239 -2.62 -1.85 19.30
N GLU A 240 -2.21 -1.41 20.50
CA GLU A 240 -1.95 0.01 20.82
C GLU A 240 -0.83 0.63 19.99
N LEU A 241 0.04 -0.18 19.38
CA LEU A 241 1.09 0.33 18.48
C LEU A 241 0.51 1.09 17.29
N CYS A 242 -0.66 0.69 16.81
CA CYS A 242 -1.32 1.36 15.69
C CYS A 242 -1.74 2.78 16.06
N SER A 243 -2.28 2.97 17.28
CA SER A 243 -2.66 4.31 17.78
C SER A 243 -1.47 5.22 18.01
N ALA A 244 -0.28 4.67 18.26
CA ALA A 244 0.94 5.48 18.46
C ALA A 244 1.56 5.97 17.14
N LEU A 245 1.10 5.46 15.99
CA LEU A 245 1.60 5.84 14.66
C LEU A 245 0.76 6.94 13.99
N GLU A 246 -0.43 7.22 14.50
CA GLU A 246 -1.31 8.30 14.05
C GLU A 246 -0.92 9.66 14.67
#